data_f2abe75ef2962e7cbbcae5a0cd1880ec
#
_entry.id   f2abe75ef2962e7cbbcae5a0cd1880ec
#
_cell.length_a   1.000
_cell.length_b   1.000
_cell.length_c   1.000
_cell.angle_alpha   90.00
_cell.angle_beta   90.00
_cell.angle_gamma   90.00
#
_symmetry.space_group_name_H-M   'P 1'
#
loop_
_entity.id
_entity.type
_entity.pdbx_description
1 polymer ?
#
loop_
_entity_poly.entity_id
_entity_poly.type
_entity_poly.pdbx_seq_one_letter_code
_entity_poly.pdbx_strand_id
1 'polypeptide(L)'
;MRRLAAALSLLAACTENTPTPADVPVAQDRAAADAPALTDAAATSDLADVTADAAVPADVNPRFRAGPYGINPRDTAGPFGVETQDGWWSFDEGWTGEDSYVFFVWNRGAFTISGRDYSSTLFMNGILPLLERAPRNVHWVFLWARDEPGFQSLRDTALGDIDALPKADRDHWRARVHFVTPRVDMTNTWLSRLYAARRQTMNQVPRYEAVQWAVDRSQRIREVGQLGRLAQGGLALDLSFAADEPRYYNFENDRDARLQAETATVVPLLRDETVVETAFPEVTLPDETTMAGFDTLEVDLSTECVNHRDGDCGAWDYISNLRLCEVPSTTPGADAGAPRCNTEIARWITTYWREGRWVTDISPMLPLLREGGRRRFRWYASRQWDPRPANYVVSLSLRFSNRGRPMRPFAAERLSWPGGPFDANYGTRNPTARFTVPMGTRKVELYTLVTGHGAATGQCAEFCNHQHHFSVNGAAERSLRFPEAQSFDGCRNRVDQGVVPNQHGTWYFGRGGWCPGLDVRPFIADLTADVRMNAENELAYRTTVGNAALAAGRGYGNIELAAYLVYYR
;
A
#
# COMPACT_ATOMS: atom_id res chain seq x y z
N MET A 1 -19.26 -21.65 -34.98
CA MET A 1 -18.26 -22.68 -34.71
C MET A 1 -16.82 -22.34 -35.19
N ARG A 2 -16.45 -21.08 -35.43
CA ARG A 2 -15.06 -20.70 -35.83
C ARG A 2 -14.36 -19.80 -34.78
N ARG A 3 -14.94 -19.56 -33.61
CA ARG A 3 -14.33 -18.77 -32.54
C ARG A 3 -13.87 -19.59 -31.32
N LEU A 4 -14.10 -20.90 -31.27
CA LEU A 4 -13.60 -21.80 -30.22
C LEU A 4 -12.24 -22.44 -30.51
N ALA A 5 -11.75 -22.37 -31.75
CA ALA A 5 -10.48 -22.98 -32.11
C ALA A 5 -9.24 -22.11 -31.83
N ALA A 6 -9.41 -20.81 -31.61
CA ALA A 6 -8.30 -19.89 -31.29
C ALA A 6 -7.92 -19.87 -29.80
N ALA A 7 -8.80 -20.29 -28.90
CA ALA A 7 -8.54 -20.33 -27.47
C ALA A 7 -7.79 -21.60 -27.00
N LEU A 8 -7.83 -22.70 -27.77
CA LEU A 8 -7.13 -23.93 -27.40
C LEU A 8 -5.68 -23.99 -27.89
N SER A 9 -5.29 -23.14 -28.85
CA SER A 9 -3.89 -23.07 -29.31
C SER A 9 -2.95 -22.25 -28.45
N LEU A 10 -3.48 -21.44 -27.52
CA LEU A 10 -2.67 -20.70 -26.53
C LEU A 10 -2.37 -21.49 -25.23
N LEU A 11 -3.11 -22.55 -24.95
CA LEU A 11 -2.87 -23.39 -23.76
C LEU A 11 -1.80 -24.47 -23.97
N ALA A 12 -1.42 -24.78 -25.21
CA ALA A 12 -0.39 -25.78 -25.51
C ALA A 12 1.04 -25.21 -25.58
N ALA A 13 1.19 -23.87 -25.53
CA ALA A 13 2.50 -23.18 -25.53
C ALA A 13 3.06 -22.85 -24.15
N CYS A 14 2.32 -23.17 -23.07
CA CYS A 14 2.71 -22.81 -21.70
C CYS A 14 3.46 -23.90 -20.94
N THR A 15 3.88 -24.99 -21.58
CA THR A 15 4.54 -26.10 -20.85
C THR A 15 6.05 -26.20 -21.02
N GLU A 16 6.71 -25.35 -21.84
CA GLU A 16 8.17 -25.46 -22.05
C GLU A 16 8.96 -24.14 -22.12
N ASN A 17 8.36 -22.98 -21.77
CA ASN A 17 9.13 -21.74 -21.60
C ASN A 17 8.71 -21.06 -20.31
N THR A 18 9.33 -21.42 -19.20
CA THR A 18 9.47 -20.49 -18.08
C THR A 18 10.22 -19.27 -18.61
N PRO A 19 9.62 -18.05 -18.61
CA PRO A 19 10.37 -16.86 -19.01
C PRO A 19 11.62 -16.77 -18.12
N THR A 20 12.77 -16.74 -18.76
CA THR A 20 14.01 -16.43 -18.05
C THR A 20 13.88 -15.01 -17.50
N PRO A 21 14.51 -14.65 -16.38
CA PRO A 21 14.45 -13.31 -15.80
C PRO A 21 14.85 -12.17 -16.75
N ALA A 22 15.43 -12.48 -17.90
CA ALA A 22 15.75 -11.53 -18.97
C ALA A 22 14.52 -11.00 -19.74
N ASP A 23 13.36 -11.67 -19.65
CA ASP A 23 12.15 -11.34 -20.40
C ASP A 23 11.17 -10.46 -19.59
N VAL A 24 11.44 -10.23 -18.31
CA VAL A 24 10.75 -9.18 -17.54
C VAL A 24 11.40 -7.86 -17.93
N PRO A 25 10.70 -6.94 -18.64
CA PRO A 25 11.28 -5.65 -18.93
C PRO A 25 11.53 -4.95 -17.58
N VAL A 26 12.78 -4.89 -17.18
CA VAL A 26 13.23 -3.92 -16.19
C VAL A 26 13.09 -2.58 -16.90
N ALA A 27 11.92 -1.97 -16.79
CA ALA A 27 11.74 -0.57 -17.13
C ALA A 27 12.67 0.20 -16.17
N GLN A 28 13.91 0.39 -16.60
CA GLN A 28 14.68 1.48 -16.04
C GLN A 28 13.85 2.72 -16.35
N ASP A 29 13.33 3.36 -15.30
CA ASP A 29 12.64 4.65 -15.36
C ASP A 29 13.57 5.73 -15.92
N ARG A 30 13.87 5.66 -17.21
CA ARG A 30 14.54 6.73 -17.96
C ARG A 30 13.59 7.84 -18.39
N ALA A 31 12.28 7.65 -18.23
CA ALA A 31 11.27 8.62 -18.68
C ALA A 31 11.05 9.79 -17.71
N ALA A 32 11.64 9.77 -16.52
CA ALA A 32 11.53 10.86 -15.54
C ALA A 32 12.81 11.72 -15.39
N ALA A 33 13.84 11.52 -16.24
CA ALA A 33 15.15 12.15 -16.04
C ALA A 33 15.29 13.57 -16.64
N ASP A 34 14.33 14.05 -17.43
CA ASP A 34 14.45 15.33 -18.16
C ASP A 34 13.40 16.39 -17.74
N ALA A 35 13.12 16.53 -16.46
CA ALA A 35 12.45 17.73 -15.98
C ALA A 35 13.50 18.71 -15.46
N PRO A 36 13.62 19.92 -16.02
CA PRO A 36 14.57 20.92 -15.53
C PRO A 36 14.18 21.35 -14.11
N ALA A 37 15.18 21.49 -13.25
CA ALA A 37 15.03 22.07 -11.93
C ALA A 37 14.46 23.49 -12.06
N LEU A 38 13.25 23.71 -11.60
CA LEU A 38 12.64 25.02 -11.51
C LEU A 38 13.15 25.70 -10.25
N THR A 39 13.88 26.80 -10.44
CA THR A 39 14.22 27.75 -9.39
C THR A 39 12.96 28.42 -8.85
N ASP A 40 12.88 28.50 -7.52
CA ASP A 40 11.84 29.22 -6.78
C ASP A 40 11.64 30.65 -7.33
N ALA A 41 10.47 30.84 -7.94
CA ALA A 41 9.91 32.17 -8.13
C ALA A 41 8.60 32.19 -7.32
N ALA A 42 8.66 32.77 -6.14
CA ALA A 42 7.50 33.07 -5.31
C ALA A 42 6.55 34.00 -6.09
N ALA A 43 5.49 33.43 -6.65
CA ALA A 43 4.35 34.19 -7.13
C ALA A 43 3.27 34.17 -6.04
N THR A 44 3.28 35.17 -5.19
CA THR A 44 2.12 35.53 -4.36
C THR A 44 1.00 35.98 -5.29
N SER A 45 0.05 35.10 -5.56
CA SER A 45 -1.25 35.48 -6.12
C SER A 45 -2.22 35.64 -4.97
N ASP A 46 -2.61 36.89 -4.69
CA ASP A 46 -3.78 37.25 -3.92
C ASP A 46 -5.04 36.58 -4.53
N LEU A 47 -5.36 35.39 -4.07
CA LEU A 47 -6.70 34.84 -4.22
C LEU A 47 -7.51 35.39 -3.05
N ALA A 48 -8.32 36.41 -3.34
CA ALA A 48 -9.27 36.96 -2.40
C ALA A 48 -10.06 35.81 -1.74
N ASP A 49 -10.02 35.83 -0.43
CA ASP A 49 -10.81 35.00 0.47
C ASP A 49 -12.30 35.29 0.22
N VAL A 50 -12.91 34.52 -0.67
CA VAL A 50 -14.38 34.60 -0.88
C VAL A 50 -15.01 33.64 0.11
N THR A 51 -15.10 34.08 1.36
CA THR A 51 -16.04 33.53 2.34
C THR A 51 -17.46 33.89 1.90
N ALA A 52 -18.02 33.14 0.98
CA ALA A 52 -19.46 33.17 0.76
C ALA A 52 -20.08 32.04 1.61
N ASP A 53 -20.42 32.37 2.84
CA ASP A 53 -21.40 31.62 3.62
C ASP A 53 -22.75 31.69 2.86
N ALA A 54 -22.95 30.74 1.97
CA ALA A 54 -24.31 30.44 1.50
C ALA A 54 -24.99 29.74 2.68
N ALA A 55 -26.01 30.41 3.23
CA ALA A 55 -26.86 29.82 4.27
C ALA A 55 -27.31 28.42 3.85
N VAL A 56 -26.99 27.44 4.69
CA VAL A 56 -27.37 26.05 4.49
C VAL A 56 -28.89 25.96 4.51
N PRO A 57 -29.57 25.44 3.46
CA PRO A 57 -31.01 25.24 3.48
C PRO A 57 -31.42 24.28 4.62
N ALA A 58 -32.60 24.44 5.17
CA ALA A 58 -33.11 23.72 6.33
C ALA A 58 -33.37 22.21 6.14
N ASP A 59 -33.15 21.66 4.94
CA ASP A 59 -33.35 20.24 4.60
C ASP A 59 -32.04 19.52 4.20
N VAL A 60 -30.93 19.80 4.88
CA VAL A 60 -29.65 19.11 4.60
C VAL A 60 -29.69 17.71 5.18
N ASN A 61 -29.29 16.73 4.36
CA ASN A 61 -29.05 15.36 4.79
C ASN A 61 -28.14 15.33 6.03
N PRO A 62 -28.59 14.85 7.19
CA PRO A 62 -27.83 14.93 8.44
C PRO A 62 -26.55 14.08 8.41
N ARG A 63 -26.39 13.19 7.43
CA ARG A 63 -25.18 12.40 7.22
C ARG A 63 -24.14 13.14 6.38
N PHE A 64 -24.54 14.18 5.64
CA PHE A 64 -23.62 15.01 4.87
C PHE A 64 -22.96 16.03 5.80
N ARG A 65 -21.63 16.02 5.88
CA ARG A 65 -20.89 16.90 6.79
C ARG A 65 -21.04 18.34 6.35
N ALA A 66 -21.31 19.20 7.31
CA ALA A 66 -21.29 20.65 7.11
C ALA A 66 -19.84 21.12 6.80
N GLY A 67 -19.73 22.20 6.00
CA GLY A 67 -18.44 22.79 5.65
C GLY A 67 -17.59 23.23 6.85
N PRO A 68 -16.38 23.75 6.61
CA PRO A 68 -15.98 24.32 5.32
C PRO A 68 -15.68 23.27 4.24
N TYR A 69 -16.07 23.58 3.00
CA TYR A 69 -15.83 22.71 1.85
C TYR A 69 -14.64 23.22 1.04
N GLY A 70 -13.70 22.34 0.73
CA GLY A 70 -12.52 22.69 -0.03
C GLY A 70 -12.43 22.00 -1.40
N ILE A 71 -11.26 22.10 -2.01
CA ILE A 71 -10.96 21.57 -3.35
C ILE A 71 -9.59 20.84 -3.40
N ASN A 72 -8.86 20.80 -2.29
CA ASN A 72 -7.58 20.11 -2.20
C ASN A 72 -7.76 18.65 -1.73
N PRO A 73 -6.79 17.79 -1.94
CA PRO A 73 -6.80 16.46 -1.32
C PRO A 73 -7.00 16.56 0.20
N ARG A 74 -7.80 15.64 0.75
CA ARG A 74 -8.22 15.58 2.17
C ARG A 74 -9.24 16.63 2.62
N ASP A 75 -9.52 17.68 1.83
CA ASP A 75 -10.60 18.61 2.14
C ASP A 75 -11.96 17.88 2.14
N THR A 76 -12.92 18.43 2.88
CA THR A 76 -14.31 17.98 2.85
C THR A 76 -14.96 18.35 1.51
N ALA A 77 -15.50 17.37 0.80
CA ALA A 77 -16.20 17.58 -0.46
C ALA A 77 -17.50 18.37 -0.24
N GLY A 78 -17.78 19.31 -1.14
CA GLY A 78 -18.98 20.16 -1.06
C GLY A 78 -20.20 19.55 -1.74
N PRO A 79 -21.40 20.08 -1.42
CA PRO A 79 -22.65 19.66 -2.03
C PRO A 79 -22.73 20.09 -3.50
N PHE A 80 -23.41 19.29 -4.30
CA PHE A 80 -23.76 19.64 -5.69
C PHE A 80 -24.89 18.76 -6.22
N GLY A 81 -25.67 19.32 -7.14
CA GLY A 81 -26.63 18.61 -7.96
C GLY A 81 -26.36 18.86 -9.44
N VAL A 82 -26.59 17.88 -10.28
CA VAL A 82 -26.37 17.93 -11.73
C VAL A 82 -27.39 17.07 -12.48
N GLU A 83 -27.67 17.43 -13.72
CA GLU A 83 -28.44 16.58 -14.64
C GLU A 83 -27.56 15.42 -15.11
N THR A 84 -28.13 14.21 -15.08
CA THR A 84 -27.54 12.98 -15.60
C THR A 84 -28.44 12.38 -16.69
N GLN A 85 -28.01 11.22 -17.24
CA GLN A 85 -28.81 10.45 -18.20
C GLN A 85 -30.20 10.03 -17.66
N ASP A 86 -30.34 9.93 -16.34
CA ASP A 86 -31.59 9.51 -15.68
C ASP A 86 -32.34 10.67 -14.98
N GLY A 87 -31.94 11.93 -15.25
CA GLY A 87 -32.51 13.15 -14.67
C GLY A 87 -31.62 13.76 -13.59
N TRP A 88 -32.23 14.57 -12.73
CA TRP A 88 -31.51 15.29 -11.67
C TRP A 88 -30.95 14.34 -10.63
N TRP A 89 -29.65 14.48 -10.34
CA TRP A 89 -28.94 13.74 -9.32
C TRP A 89 -28.26 14.70 -8.33
N SER A 90 -28.54 14.54 -7.04
CA SER A 90 -27.95 15.33 -5.96
C SER A 90 -26.97 14.46 -5.15
N PHE A 91 -25.72 14.89 -5.07
CA PHE A 91 -24.66 14.20 -4.34
C PHE A 91 -24.90 14.25 -2.82
N ASP A 92 -25.28 15.40 -2.30
CA ASP A 92 -25.46 15.61 -0.87
C ASP A 92 -26.79 14.99 -0.36
N GLU A 93 -27.87 15.08 -1.13
CA GLU A 93 -29.15 14.43 -0.77
C GLU A 93 -29.01 12.90 -0.76
N GLY A 94 -28.27 12.34 -1.75
CA GLY A 94 -28.00 10.91 -1.87
C GLY A 94 -26.89 10.38 -0.98
N TRP A 95 -26.23 11.23 -0.19
CA TRP A 95 -25.08 10.83 0.61
C TRP A 95 -25.47 9.90 1.75
N THR A 96 -24.86 8.70 1.80
CA THR A 96 -25.11 7.70 2.85
C THR A 96 -23.99 7.63 3.89
N GLY A 97 -22.76 8.02 3.53
CA GLY A 97 -21.54 7.77 4.29
C GLY A 97 -21.04 6.33 4.18
N GLU A 98 -21.72 5.50 3.37
CA GLU A 98 -21.37 4.09 3.16
C GLU A 98 -20.77 3.83 1.78
N ASP A 99 -21.03 4.72 0.82
CA ASP A 99 -20.56 4.65 -0.55
C ASP A 99 -19.36 5.59 -0.78
N SER A 100 -18.47 5.19 -1.68
CA SER A 100 -17.43 6.03 -2.25
C SER A 100 -17.86 6.52 -3.63
N TYR A 101 -17.29 7.63 -4.09
CA TYR A 101 -17.61 8.24 -5.38
C TYR A 101 -16.32 8.46 -6.16
N VAL A 102 -16.24 7.95 -7.38
CA VAL A 102 -15.06 8.13 -8.26
C VAL A 102 -15.47 8.87 -9.50
N PHE A 103 -14.72 9.92 -9.82
CA PHE A 103 -15.02 10.87 -10.90
C PHE A 103 -13.99 10.77 -12.01
N PHE A 104 -14.47 10.70 -13.26
CA PHE A 104 -13.64 10.71 -14.46
C PHE A 104 -14.07 11.84 -15.38
N VAL A 105 -13.12 12.54 -15.98
CA VAL A 105 -13.41 13.57 -16.96
C VAL A 105 -13.01 13.13 -18.35
N TRP A 106 -14.00 12.96 -19.24
CA TRP A 106 -13.77 12.81 -20.67
C TRP A 106 -13.26 14.13 -21.25
N ASN A 107 -11.99 14.16 -21.64
CA ASN A 107 -11.31 15.38 -22.08
C ASN A 107 -10.41 15.07 -23.29
N ARG A 108 -11.03 14.55 -24.35
CA ARG A 108 -10.32 14.08 -25.54
C ARG A 108 -9.45 15.16 -26.17
N GLY A 109 -8.22 14.81 -26.51
CA GLY A 109 -7.23 15.68 -27.15
C GLY A 109 -6.60 16.73 -26.24
N ALA A 110 -7.03 16.83 -24.97
CA ALA A 110 -6.42 17.79 -24.03
C ALA A 110 -5.21 17.24 -23.29
N PHE A 111 -5.06 15.92 -23.25
CA PHE A 111 -4.01 15.29 -22.50
C PHE A 111 -3.54 13.99 -23.17
N THR A 112 -2.24 13.84 -23.38
CA THR A 112 -1.63 12.67 -24.01
C THR A 112 -0.60 12.01 -23.09
N ILE A 113 -0.64 10.68 -23.01
CA ILE A 113 0.39 9.86 -22.36
C ILE A 113 1.10 9.05 -23.44
N SER A 114 2.42 9.13 -23.48
CA SER A 114 3.22 8.42 -24.50
C SER A 114 2.71 8.62 -25.93
N GLY A 115 2.27 9.84 -26.25
CA GLY A 115 1.75 10.19 -27.58
C GLY A 115 0.35 9.72 -27.88
N ARG A 116 -0.37 9.12 -26.90
CA ARG A 116 -1.76 8.66 -27.04
C ARG A 116 -2.68 9.53 -26.21
N ASP A 117 -3.86 9.84 -26.76
CA ASP A 117 -4.87 10.58 -26.04
C ASP A 117 -5.41 9.77 -24.84
N TYR A 118 -5.38 10.38 -23.64
CA TYR A 118 -5.76 9.73 -22.39
C TYR A 118 -7.20 9.21 -22.42
N SER A 119 -8.15 10.05 -22.81
CA SER A 119 -9.55 9.68 -22.79
C SER A 119 -9.85 8.53 -23.74
N SER A 120 -9.23 8.50 -24.92
CA SER A 120 -9.46 7.43 -25.89
C SER A 120 -8.78 6.09 -25.49
N THR A 121 -7.74 6.14 -24.65
CA THR A 121 -7.03 4.92 -24.21
C THR A 121 -7.55 4.38 -22.88
N LEU A 122 -7.90 5.23 -21.91
CA LEU A 122 -8.42 4.79 -20.62
C LEU A 122 -9.74 4.02 -20.74
N PHE A 123 -10.65 4.48 -21.61
CA PHE A 123 -11.98 3.90 -21.78
C PHE A 123 -12.08 2.84 -22.89
N MET A 124 -10.96 2.45 -23.50
CA MET A 124 -10.93 1.56 -24.67
C MET A 124 -11.50 0.16 -24.38
N ASN A 125 -11.35 -0.33 -23.15
CA ASN A 125 -11.82 -1.66 -22.74
C ASN A 125 -13.27 -1.66 -22.22
N GLY A 126 -13.98 -0.53 -22.31
CA GLY A 126 -15.33 -0.39 -21.79
C GLY A 126 -15.40 -0.38 -20.26
N ILE A 127 -16.64 -0.44 -19.74
CA ILE A 127 -16.90 -0.33 -18.29
C ILE A 127 -16.97 -1.69 -17.59
N LEU A 128 -17.24 -2.79 -18.28
CA LEU A 128 -17.46 -4.10 -17.64
C LEU A 128 -16.29 -4.57 -16.77
N PRO A 129 -15.01 -4.48 -17.18
CA PRO A 129 -13.90 -4.89 -16.33
C PRO A 129 -13.79 -4.05 -15.03
N LEU A 130 -14.23 -2.79 -15.07
CA LEU A 130 -14.34 -1.94 -13.88
C LEU A 130 -15.41 -2.49 -12.93
N LEU A 131 -16.62 -2.74 -13.44
CA LEU A 131 -17.77 -3.18 -12.65
C LEU A 131 -17.57 -4.58 -12.05
N GLU A 132 -16.94 -5.49 -12.79
CA GLU A 132 -16.62 -6.84 -12.32
C GLU A 132 -15.70 -6.85 -11.10
N ARG A 133 -14.78 -5.87 -11.03
CA ARG A 133 -13.79 -5.76 -9.96
C ARG A 133 -14.24 -4.86 -8.82
N ALA A 134 -15.18 -3.97 -9.06
CA ALA A 134 -15.62 -2.96 -8.12
C ALA A 134 -16.35 -3.56 -6.90
N PRO A 135 -16.18 -3.00 -5.68
CA PRO A 135 -17.09 -3.29 -4.59
C PRO A 135 -18.46 -2.69 -4.87
N ARG A 136 -19.50 -3.20 -4.20
CA ARG A 136 -20.88 -2.76 -4.45
C ARG A 136 -21.15 -1.32 -3.96
N ASN A 137 -20.38 -0.81 -3.02
CA ASN A 137 -20.57 0.48 -2.36
C ASN A 137 -19.74 1.60 -3.03
N VAL A 138 -19.90 1.76 -4.34
CA VAL A 138 -19.24 2.83 -5.11
C VAL A 138 -20.15 3.39 -6.17
N HIS A 139 -20.09 4.71 -6.37
CA HIS A 139 -20.69 5.45 -7.48
C HIS A 139 -19.59 5.84 -8.47
N TRP A 140 -19.85 5.63 -9.76
CA TRP A 140 -18.99 6.01 -10.87
C TRP A 140 -19.59 7.20 -11.57
N VAL A 141 -18.91 8.35 -11.56
CA VAL A 141 -19.40 9.61 -12.09
C VAL A 141 -18.56 10.02 -13.27
N PHE A 142 -19.15 9.98 -14.45
CA PHE A 142 -18.50 10.34 -15.70
C PHE A 142 -18.89 11.77 -16.09
N LEU A 143 -17.90 12.60 -16.28
CA LEU A 143 -17.99 14.01 -16.63
C LEU A 143 -17.35 14.22 -18.00
N TRP A 144 -17.66 15.31 -18.65
CA TRP A 144 -16.98 15.69 -19.89
C TRP A 144 -16.60 17.17 -19.93
N ALA A 145 -15.54 17.47 -20.66
CA ALA A 145 -15.02 18.82 -20.86
C ALA A 145 -14.82 19.14 -22.35
N ARG A 146 -14.55 18.14 -23.18
CA ARG A 146 -14.38 18.24 -24.64
C ARG A 146 -14.89 16.99 -25.31
N ASP A 147 -15.29 17.12 -26.61
CA ASP A 147 -15.77 16.04 -27.45
C ASP A 147 -17.06 15.40 -26.90
N GLU A 148 -18.12 16.18 -26.84
CA GLU A 148 -19.44 15.71 -26.41
C GLU A 148 -19.94 14.48 -27.20
N PRO A 149 -19.83 14.39 -28.54
CA PRO A 149 -20.24 13.20 -29.27
C PRO A 149 -19.48 11.93 -28.86
N GLY A 150 -18.18 12.03 -28.58
CA GLY A 150 -17.37 10.93 -28.07
C GLY A 150 -17.83 10.50 -26.68
N PHE A 151 -18.15 11.46 -25.80
CA PHE A 151 -18.70 11.18 -24.47
C PHE A 151 -20.08 10.51 -24.52
N GLN A 152 -20.97 10.99 -25.43
CA GLN A 152 -22.28 10.35 -25.63
C GLN A 152 -22.12 8.90 -26.13
N SER A 153 -21.20 8.64 -27.05
CA SER A 153 -20.90 7.29 -27.50
C SER A 153 -20.37 6.38 -26.38
N LEU A 154 -19.50 6.90 -25.51
CA LEU A 154 -19.04 6.20 -24.31
C LEU A 154 -20.22 5.86 -23.39
N ARG A 155 -21.08 6.83 -23.11
CA ARG A 155 -22.29 6.64 -22.29
C ARG A 155 -23.18 5.53 -22.85
N ASP A 156 -23.54 5.63 -24.13
CA ASP A 156 -24.49 4.71 -24.76
C ASP A 156 -23.93 3.27 -24.77
N THR A 157 -22.62 3.12 -25.01
CA THR A 157 -21.94 1.82 -24.92
C THR A 157 -21.97 1.29 -23.48
N ALA A 158 -21.60 2.10 -22.49
CA ALA A 158 -21.55 1.69 -21.10
C ALA A 158 -22.94 1.32 -20.54
N LEU A 159 -23.97 2.10 -20.89
CA LEU A 159 -25.34 1.78 -20.49
C LEU A 159 -25.85 0.51 -21.17
N GLY A 160 -25.49 0.28 -22.43
CA GLY A 160 -25.79 -0.97 -23.14
C GLY A 160 -25.12 -2.20 -22.49
N ASP A 161 -23.86 -2.05 -22.09
CA ASP A 161 -23.13 -3.09 -21.36
C ASP A 161 -23.79 -3.40 -20.00
N ILE A 162 -24.22 -2.39 -19.25
CA ILE A 162 -24.93 -2.56 -17.98
C ILE A 162 -26.30 -3.23 -18.19
N ASP A 163 -27.03 -2.86 -19.25
CA ASP A 163 -28.34 -3.45 -19.56
C ASP A 163 -28.26 -4.94 -19.92
N ALA A 164 -27.13 -5.37 -20.44
CA ALA A 164 -26.87 -6.78 -20.74
C ALA A 164 -26.55 -7.64 -19.49
N LEU A 165 -26.31 -7.02 -18.33
CA LEU A 165 -26.03 -7.75 -17.09
C LEU A 165 -27.28 -8.47 -16.54
N PRO A 166 -27.10 -9.49 -15.69
CA PRO A 166 -28.18 -10.07 -14.91
C PRO A 166 -28.96 -8.98 -14.13
N LYS A 167 -30.28 -9.18 -13.96
CA LYS A 167 -31.18 -8.15 -13.41
C LYS A 167 -30.66 -7.47 -12.13
N ALA A 168 -30.16 -8.25 -11.18
CA ALA A 168 -29.67 -7.74 -9.89
C ALA A 168 -28.45 -6.83 -10.05
N ASP A 169 -27.53 -7.16 -10.95
CA ASP A 169 -26.32 -6.36 -11.21
C ASP A 169 -26.66 -5.16 -12.09
N ARG A 170 -27.53 -5.32 -13.08
CA ARG A 170 -28.04 -4.23 -13.89
C ARG A 170 -28.71 -3.16 -13.03
N ASP A 171 -29.69 -3.55 -12.20
CA ASP A 171 -30.45 -2.61 -11.36
C ASP A 171 -29.52 -1.91 -10.36
N HIS A 172 -28.52 -2.61 -9.84
CA HIS A 172 -27.51 -2.05 -8.95
C HIS A 172 -26.63 -1.01 -9.63
N TRP A 173 -26.04 -1.34 -10.79
CA TRP A 173 -25.12 -0.46 -11.48
C TRP A 173 -25.84 0.70 -12.18
N ARG A 174 -27.09 0.52 -12.63
CA ARG A 174 -27.92 1.61 -13.13
C ARG A 174 -28.13 2.70 -12.10
N ALA A 175 -28.26 2.37 -10.83
CA ALA A 175 -28.39 3.33 -9.74
C ALA A 175 -27.06 4.00 -9.33
N ARG A 176 -25.91 3.52 -9.82
CA ARG A 176 -24.58 3.96 -9.33
C ARG A 176 -23.62 4.43 -10.44
N VAL A 177 -24.02 4.36 -11.70
CA VAL A 177 -23.24 4.86 -12.83
C VAL A 177 -23.93 6.10 -13.38
N HIS A 178 -23.28 7.25 -13.23
CA HIS A 178 -23.83 8.55 -13.57
C HIS A 178 -23.04 9.19 -14.71
N PHE A 179 -23.71 9.51 -15.82
CA PHE A 179 -23.14 10.30 -16.91
C PHE A 179 -23.71 11.71 -16.84
N VAL A 180 -22.91 12.68 -16.44
CA VAL A 180 -23.32 14.07 -16.27
C VAL A 180 -23.53 14.72 -17.62
N THR A 181 -24.73 15.23 -17.87
CA THR A 181 -25.15 15.77 -19.16
C THR A 181 -24.52 17.12 -19.48
N PRO A 182 -24.52 18.13 -18.58
CA PRO A 182 -23.84 19.39 -18.86
C PRO A 182 -22.34 19.25 -18.82
N ARG A 183 -21.63 20.05 -19.62
CA ARG A 183 -20.17 20.14 -19.55
C ARG A 183 -19.73 20.54 -18.14
N VAL A 184 -18.68 19.90 -17.61
CA VAL A 184 -18.29 20.02 -16.19
C VAL A 184 -18.02 21.46 -15.75
N ASP A 185 -17.43 22.32 -16.60
CA ASP A 185 -17.17 23.73 -16.32
C ASP A 185 -18.43 24.61 -16.41
N MET A 186 -19.54 24.08 -16.94
CA MET A 186 -20.82 24.75 -17.05
C MET A 186 -21.81 24.37 -15.94
N THR A 187 -21.44 23.44 -15.05
CA THR A 187 -22.34 23.01 -13.96
C THR A 187 -22.55 24.09 -12.89
N ASN A 188 -21.62 25.04 -12.78
CA ASN A 188 -21.63 26.15 -11.83
C ASN A 188 -21.83 25.70 -10.36
N THR A 189 -21.22 24.56 -10.00
CA THR A 189 -21.31 23.91 -8.69
C THR A 189 -19.93 23.75 -8.05
N TRP A 190 -19.86 23.15 -6.86
CA TRP A 190 -18.60 22.72 -6.24
C TRP A 190 -17.78 21.85 -7.21
N LEU A 191 -18.43 21.00 -7.99
CA LEU A 191 -17.79 20.10 -8.96
C LEU A 191 -16.99 20.87 -10.03
N SER A 192 -17.56 21.97 -10.58
CA SER A 192 -16.87 22.81 -11.57
C SER A 192 -15.65 23.54 -10.97
N ARG A 193 -15.75 23.96 -9.70
CA ARG A 193 -14.63 24.59 -8.98
C ARG A 193 -13.47 23.60 -8.75
N LEU A 194 -13.78 22.38 -8.31
CA LEU A 194 -12.79 21.32 -8.14
C LEU A 194 -12.11 20.98 -9.47
N TYR A 195 -12.88 20.82 -10.55
CA TYR A 195 -12.32 20.59 -11.88
C TYR A 195 -11.41 21.73 -12.34
N ALA A 196 -11.80 22.98 -12.14
CA ALA A 196 -11.00 24.14 -12.51
C ALA A 196 -9.65 24.17 -11.77
N ALA A 197 -9.63 23.89 -10.48
CA ALA A 197 -8.40 23.80 -9.68
C ALA A 197 -7.48 22.66 -10.17
N ARG A 198 -8.01 21.49 -10.44
CA ARG A 198 -7.26 20.36 -10.98
C ARG A 198 -6.73 20.63 -12.37
N ARG A 199 -7.48 21.31 -13.22
CA ARG A 199 -7.02 21.72 -14.55
C ARG A 199 -5.84 22.69 -14.50
N GLN A 200 -5.77 23.59 -13.52
CA GLN A 200 -4.61 24.45 -13.32
C GLN A 200 -3.36 23.64 -13.00
N THR A 201 -3.48 22.64 -12.15
CA THR A 201 -2.39 21.71 -11.83
C THR A 201 -1.90 20.95 -13.06
N MET A 202 -2.81 20.51 -13.94
CA MET A 202 -2.46 19.85 -15.21
C MET A 202 -1.63 20.75 -16.15
N ASN A 203 -1.93 22.05 -16.17
CA ASN A 203 -1.22 23.00 -17.04
C ASN A 203 0.20 23.29 -16.55
N GLN A 204 0.47 23.15 -15.25
CA GLN A 204 1.77 23.39 -14.63
C GLN A 204 2.68 22.16 -14.69
N VAL A 205 2.12 20.97 -14.46
CA VAL A 205 2.80 19.69 -14.55
C VAL A 205 1.82 18.73 -15.23
N PRO A 206 2.16 18.11 -16.39
CA PRO A 206 1.28 17.15 -17.03
C PRO A 206 1.09 15.93 -16.13
N ARG A 207 0.11 16.00 -15.24
CA ARG A 207 -0.30 14.91 -14.36
C ARG A 207 -1.63 14.38 -14.86
N TYR A 208 -1.63 13.20 -15.46
CA TYR A 208 -2.84 12.52 -15.91
C TYR A 208 -3.77 12.16 -14.74
N GLU A 209 -3.26 12.06 -13.53
CA GLU A 209 -4.01 11.87 -12.28
C GLU A 209 -4.98 13.04 -12.00
N ALA A 210 -4.74 14.20 -12.57
CA ALA A 210 -5.60 15.37 -12.34
C ALA A 210 -6.96 15.30 -13.04
N VAL A 211 -7.18 14.39 -14.01
CA VAL A 211 -8.47 14.21 -14.70
C VAL A 211 -9.40 13.24 -13.99
N GLN A 212 -8.99 12.70 -12.87
CA GLN A 212 -9.80 11.85 -12.00
C GLN A 212 -9.56 12.19 -10.54
N TRP A 213 -10.55 11.96 -9.74
CA TRP A 213 -10.49 12.08 -8.29
C TRP A 213 -11.58 11.21 -7.66
N ALA A 214 -11.53 11.06 -6.35
CA ALA A 214 -12.60 10.38 -5.63
C ALA A 214 -13.05 11.18 -4.41
N VAL A 215 -14.18 10.79 -3.85
CA VAL A 215 -14.63 11.17 -2.51
C VAL A 215 -14.83 9.87 -1.74
N ASP A 216 -14.14 9.71 -0.62
CA ASP A 216 -14.25 8.53 0.23
C ASP A 216 -15.48 8.60 1.15
N ARG A 217 -15.75 7.50 1.84
CA ARG A 217 -16.89 7.36 2.77
C ARG A 217 -16.87 8.37 3.94
N SER A 218 -15.76 9.05 4.17
CA SER A 218 -15.62 10.13 5.15
C SER A 218 -15.79 11.52 4.52
N GLN A 219 -16.32 11.60 3.29
CA GLN A 219 -16.53 12.82 2.50
C GLN A 219 -15.21 13.58 2.22
N ARG A 220 -14.06 12.91 2.20
CA ARG A 220 -12.77 13.52 1.89
C ARG A 220 -12.46 13.38 0.40
N ILE A 221 -11.94 14.45 -0.21
CA ILE A 221 -11.39 14.42 -1.57
C ILE A 221 -10.14 13.54 -1.55
N ARG A 222 -10.02 12.62 -2.52
CA ARG A 222 -8.92 11.68 -2.63
C ARG A 222 -8.28 11.75 -4.03
N GLU A 223 -6.97 11.56 -4.05
CA GLU A 223 -6.26 11.22 -5.29
C GLU A 223 -6.58 9.77 -5.71
N VAL A 224 -6.54 9.50 -7.02
CA VAL A 224 -6.87 8.18 -7.57
C VAL A 224 -5.63 7.46 -8.13
N GLY A 225 -4.52 8.18 -8.31
CA GLY A 225 -3.25 7.63 -8.76
C GLY A 225 -3.24 7.20 -10.23
N GLN A 226 -2.33 6.29 -10.57
CA GLN A 226 -2.06 5.85 -11.93
C GLN A 226 -2.95 4.67 -12.33
N LEU A 227 -3.87 4.88 -13.28
CA LEU A 227 -4.79 3.85 -13.76
C LEU A 227 -4.18 3.06 -14.93
N GLY A 228 -3.37 2.05 -14.62
CA GLY A 228 -2.82 1.20 -15.67
C GLY A 228 -1.57 0.45 -15.28
N ARG A 229 -0.95 -0.17 -16.29
CA ARG A 229 0.26 -0.99 -16.16
C ARG A 229 1.39 -0.43 -17.00
N LEU A 230 2.61 -0.56 -16.52
CA LEU A 230 3.79 -0.36 -17.38
C LEU A 230 3.84 -1.47 -18.43
N ALA A 231 3.98 -1.06 -19.70
CA ALA A 231 4.11 -1.94 -20.85
C ALA A 231 5.25 -1.46 -21.74
N GLN A 232 5.66 -2.29 -22.69
CA GLN A 232 6.63 -1.86 -23.68
C GLN A 232 6.08 -0.65 -24.46
N GLY A 233 6.74 0.48 -24.35
CA GLY A 233 6.31 1.74 -24.98
C GLY A 233 5.53 2.69 -24.06
N GLY A 234 5.47 2.42 -22.74
CA GLY A 234 4.92 3.32 -21.76
C GLY A 234 3.77 2.75 -20.94
N LEU A 235 2.93 3.63 -20.38
CA LEU A 235 1.77 3.25 -19.57
C LEU A 235 0.63 2.75 -20.46
N ALA A 236 0.19 1.52 -20.22
CA ALA A 236 -1.05 0.96 -20.78
C ALA A 236 -2.21 1.24 -19.81
N LEU A 237 -3.09 2.16 -20.20
CA LEU A 237 -4.21 2.57 -19.38
C LEU A 237 -5.31 1.51 -19.32
N ASP A 238 -5.93 1.34 -18.16
CA ASP A 238 -6.97 0.36 -17.93
C ASP A 238 -7.92 0.87 -16.84
N LEU A 239 -9.15 1.17 -17.21
CA LEU A 239 -10.17 1.71 -16.32
C LEU A 239 -10.46 0.78 -15.13
N SER A 240 -10.25 -0.53 -15.27
CA SER A 240 -10.47 -1.49 -14.18
C SER A 240 -9.60 -1.24 -12.94
N PHE A 241 -8.49 -0.51 -13.09
CA PHE A 241 -7.64 -0.12 -11.96
C PHE A 241 -8.35 0.83 -11.00
N ALA A 242 -9.31 1.62 -11.50
CA ALA A 242 -10.07 2.52 -10.65
C ALA A 242 -10.90 1.78 -9.58
N ALA A 243 -11.30 0.53 -9.83
CA ALA A 243 -12.00 -0.30 -8.86
C ALA A 243 -11.20 -0.57 -7.58
N ASP A 244 -9.89 -0.46 -7.65
CA ASP A 244 -9.01 -0.73 -6.52
C ASP A 244 -9.05 0.40 -5.47
N GLU A 245 -9.40 1.66 -5.85
CA GLU A 245 -9.55 2.77 -4.90
C GLU A 245 -10.68 2.54 -3.88
N PRO A 246 -11.95 2.31 -4.28
CA PRO A 246 -13.01 2.08 -3.29
C PRO A 246 -12.80 0.78 -2.50
N ARG A 247 -12.11 -0.23 -3.02
CA ARG A 247 -11.68 -1.41 -2.26
C ARG A 247 -10.71 -1.02 -1.13
N TYR A 248 -9.75 -0.16 -1.45
CA TYR A 248 -8.80 0.36 -0.47
C TYR A 248 -9.48 1.27 0.57
N TYR A 249 -10.45 2.10 0.16
CA TYR A 249 -11.23 2.92 1.11
C TYR A 249 -12.06 2.07 2.06
N ASN A 250 -12.57 0.92 1.62
CA ASN A 250 -13.22 -0.04 2.50
C ASN A 250 -12.23 -0.61 3.54
N PHE A 251 -11.03 -1.02 3.10
CA PHE A 251 -9.98 -1.46 4.01
C PHE A 251 -9.62 -0.39 5.04
N GLU A 252 -9.43 0.87 4.61
CA GLU A 252 -9.14 1.99 5.52
C GLU A 252 -10.26 2.21 6.54
N ASN A 253 -11.51 2.16 6.09
CA ASN A 253 -12.67 2.30 6.96
C ASN A 253 -12.76 1.20 8.02
N ASP A 254 -12.58 -0.06 7.62
CA ASP A 254 -12.61 -1.20 8.54
C ASP A 254 -11.47 -1.10 9.57
N ARG A 255 -10.27 -0.72 9.12
CA ARG A 255 -9.13 -0.42 10.00
C ARG A 255 -9.49 0.67 11.02
N ASP A 256 -10.00 1.81 10.56
CA ASP A 256 -10.26 2.97 11.40
C ASP A 256 -11.43 2.70 12.37
N ALA A 257 -12.48 2.00 11.93
CA ALA A 257 -13.57 1.56 12.80
C ALA A 257 -13.09 0.60 13.91
N ARG A 258 -12.21 -0.35 13.57
CA ARG A 258 -11.57 -1.23 14.55
C ARG A 258 -10.77 -0.43 15.58
N LEU A 259 -9.95 0.52 15.12
CA LEU A 259 -9.11 1.33 16.00
C LEU A 259 -9.93 2.22 16.94
N GLN A 260 -11.07 2.73 16.49
CA GLN A 260 -12.01 3.52 17.30
C GLN A 260 -12.72 2.69 18.35
N ALA A 261 -13.05 1.43 18.04
CA ALA A 261 -13.72 0.52 18.96
C ALA A 261 -12.79 -0.08 20.03
N GLU A 262 -11.46 -0.02 19.84
CA GLU A 262 -10.47 -0.64 20.70
C GLU A 262 -9.90 0.34 21.73
N THR A 263 -9.91 -0.04 23.00
CA THR A 263 -9.16 0.68 24.04
C THR A 263 -7.69 0.30 23.97
N ALA A 264 -6.82 1.27 23.70
CA ALA A 264 -5.39 1.08 23.61
C ALA A 264 -4.61 2.21 24.30
N THR A 265 -3.46 1.86 24.88
CA THR A 265 -2.46 2.84 25.32
C THR A 265 -1.58 3.16 24.10
N VAL A 266 -1.70 4.40 23.60
CA VAL A 266 -0.96 4.86 22.42
C VAL A 266 0.26 5.66 22.85
N VAL A 267 1.44 5.23 22.42
CA VAL A 267 2.72 5.91 22.64
C VAL A 267 3.25 6.40 21.29
N PRO A 268 3.13 7.70 21.00
CA PRO A 268 3.63 8.25 19.74
C PRO A 268 5.15 8.29 19.73
N LEU A 269 5.72 7.86 18.62
CA LEU A 269 7.15 7.94 18.33
C LEU A 269 7.45 9.17 17.46
N LEU A 270 6.64 9.42 16.42
CA LEU A 270 6.71 10.58 15.53
C LEU A 270 5.29 11.13 15.36
N ARG A 271 5.14 12.45 15.27
CA ARG A 271 3.86 13.14 15.08
C ARG A 271 3.98 14.16 13.95
N ASP A 272 3.49 13.80 12.77
CA ASP A 272 3.49 14.66 11.58
C ASP A 272 4.86 15.28 11.30
N GLU A 273 5.92 14.48 11.47
CA GLU A 273 7.29 14.94 11.30
C GLU A 273 7.76 14.69 9.86
N THR A 274 8.38 15.71 9.26
CA THR A 274 9.02 15.55 7.95
C THR A 274 10.33 14.79 8.13
N VAL A 275 10.39 13.57 7.60
CA VAL A 275 11.57 12.71 7.69
C VAL A 275 12.15 12.49 6.30
N VAL A 276 13.45 12.83 6.13
CA VAL A 276 14.15 12.66 4.86
C VAL A 276 14.64 11.23 4.67
N GLU A 277 15.25 10.63 5.69
CA GLU A 277 15.82 9.28 5.61
C GLU A 277 15.59 8.47 6.88
N THR A 278 16.04 9.00 8.00
CA THR A 278 16.06 8.25 9.26
C THR A 278 15.67 9.15 10.42
N ALA A 279 14.82 8.65 11.31
CA ALA A 279 14.49 9.29 12.57
C ALA A 279 14.89 8.38 13.74
N PHE A 280 15.28 9.01 14.86
CA PHE A 280 15.67 8.33 16.10
C PHE A 280 14.78 8.79 17.27
N PRO A 281 13.50 8.44 17.29
CA PRO A 281 12.62 8.83 18.39
C PRO A 281 13.02 8.18 19.71
N GLU A 282 12.96 8.97 20.78
CA GLU A 282 13.06 8.50 22.17
C GLU A 282 11.74 8.73 22.88
N VAL A 283 11.26 7.70 23.59
CA VAL A 283 9.99 7.75 24.30
C VAL A 283 10.11 7.06 25.66
N THR A 284 9.20 7.39 26.55
CA THR A 284 9.01 6.66 27.79
C THR A 284 7.78 5.77 27.67
N LEU A 285 7.99 4.47 27.68
CA LEU A 285 6.93 3.46 27.74
C LEU A 285 6.34 3.39 29.16
N PRO A 286 5.11 2.86 29.31
CA PRO A 286 4.57 2.53 30.63
C PRO A 286 5.54 1.67 31.45
N ASP A 287 5.39 1.68 32.77
CA ASP A 287 6.21 0.84 33.66
C ASP A 287 5.97 -0.66 33.44
N GLU A 288 6.86 -1.49 33.96
CA GLU A 288 6.82 -2.94 33.81
C GLU A 288 5.49 -3.56 34.26
N THR A 289 4.90 -3.04 35.35
CA THR A 289 3.61 -3.54 35.86
C THR A 289 2.49 -3.29 34.86
N THR A 290 2.44 -2.09 34.31
CA THR A 290 1.47 -1.73 33.26
C THR A 290 1.72 -2.51 31.99
N MET A 291 2.99 -2.65 31.55
CA MET A 291 3.36 -3.43 30.38
C MET A 291 2.98 -4.90 30.49
N ALA A 292 3.05 -5.50 31.68
CA ALA A 292 2.61 -6.86 31.93
C ALA A 292 1.09 -7.09 31.71
N GLY A 293 0.30 -6.01 31.71
CA GLY A 293 -1.15 -6.05 31.43
C GLY A 293 -1.49 -6.24 29.95
N PHE A 294 -0.58 -5.93 29.03
CA PHE A 294 -0.86 -6.00 27.59
C PHE A 294 -0.56 -7.38 27.01
N ASP A 295 -1.38 -7.82 26.07
CA ASP A 295 -1.17 -9.02 25.26
C ASP A 295 -1.04 -8.72 23.77
N THR A 296 -1.26 -7.47 23.38
CA THR A 296 -1.24 -7.02 21.99
C THR A 296 -0.39 -5.76 21.86
N LEU A 297 0.48 -5.77 20.84
CA LEU A 297 1.28 -4.63 20.41
C LEU A 297 1.14 -4.45 18.91
N GLU A 298 0.68 -3.29 18.51
CA GLU A 298 0.61 -2.88 17.11
C GLU A 298 1.48 -1.64 16.85
N VAL A 299 1.96 -1.51 15.63
CA VAL A 299 2.59 -0.28 15.14
C VAL A 299 1.63 0.36 14.15
N ASP A 300 1.24 1.62 14.41
CA ASP A 300 0.44 2.45 13.52
C ASP A 300 1.39 3.43 12.82
N LEU A 301 1.65 3.18 11.54
CA LEU A 301 2.52 4.00 10.70
C LEU A 301 1.70 4.67 9.61
N SER A 302 1.76 6.01 9.53
CA SER A 302 1.33 6.81 8.38
C SER A 302 2.54 7.45 7.70
N THR A 303 2.61 7.35 6.39
CA THR A 303 3.55 8.07 5.53
C THR A 303 2.75 8.89 4.54
N GLU A 304 2.79 10.21 4.66
CA GLU A 304 1.99 11.14 3.86
C GLU A 304 2.87 11.98 2.95
N CYS A 305 2.33 12.41 1.82
CA CYS A 305 2.98 13.39 0.95
C CYS A 305 2.82 14.80 1.54
N VAL A 306 3.78 15.69 1.29
CA VAL A 306 3.81 17.03 1.92
C VAL A 306 2.53 17.83 1.71
N ASN A 307 1.86 17.67 0.55
CA ASN A 307 0.60 18.36 0.23
C ASN A 307 -0.57 17.39 0.02
N HIS A 308 -0.47 16.17 0.52
CA HIS A 308 -1.42 15.08 0.26
C HIS A 308 -1.65 14.81 -1.24
N ARG A 309 -0.69 15.18 -2.09
CA ARG A 309 -0.76 14.99 -3.54
C ARG A 309 0.13 13.85 -3.97
N ASP A 310 -0.43 12.96 -4.76
CA ASP A 310 0.34 11.93 -5.43
C ASP A 310 1.48 12.57 -6.24
N GLY A 311 2.69 12.01 -6.10
CA GLY A 311 3.90 12.54 -6.72
C GLY A 311 4.69 13.54 -5.87
N ASP A 312 4.19 14.01 -4.73
CA ASP A 312 4.89 14.92 -3.81
C ASP A 312 5.55 14.17 -2.65
N CYS A 313 5.68 12.85 -2.72
CA CYS A 313 6.40 12.00 -1.78
C CYS A 313 7.30 10.99 -2.50
N GLY A 314 7.88 10.04 -1.75
CA GLY A 314 8.92 9.14 -2.22
C GLY A 314 8.61 8.40 -3.53
N ALA A 315 9.62 8.33 -4.39
CA ALA A 315 9.51 7.82 -5.76
C ALA A 315 9.56 6.29 -5.86
N TRP A 316 10.04 5.60 -4.83
CA TRP A 316 10.39 4.18 -4.93
C TRP A 316 9.80 3.35 -3.80
N ASP A 317 9.70 2.05 -4.06
CA ASP A 317 9.33 1.00 -3.13
C ASP A 317 10.51 0.56 -2.25
N TYR A 318 10.93 1.46 -1.37
CA TYR A 318 12.04 1.17 -0.45
C TYR A 318 11.61 0.34 0.75
N ILE A 319 12.55 -0.44 1.28
CA ILE A 319 12.40 -1.06 2.59
C ILE A 319 12.36 0.04 3.65
N SER A 320 11.27 0.08 4.41
CA SER A 320 11.13 0.86 5.63
C SER A 320 11.07 -0.07 6.83
N ASN A 321 11.73 0.27 7.92
CA ASN A 321 11.72 -0.57 9.12
C ASN A 321 11.77 0.23 10.42
N LEU A 322 11.19 -0.38 11.46
CA LEU A 322 11.29 0.08 12.83
C LEU A 322 12.24 -0.86 13.59
N ARG A 323 13.28 -0.30 14.16
CA ARG A 323 14.26 -1.04 14.96
C ARG A 323 14.30 -0.50 16.37
N LEU A 324 14.35 -1.41 17.34
CA LEU A 324 14.66 -1.10 18.73
C LEU A 324 16.18 -0.96 18.89
N CYS A 325 16.60 0.14 19.52
CA CYS A 325 18.00 0.39 19.84
C CYS A 325 18.36 -0.22 21.20
N GLU A 326 19.63 -0.54 21.38
CA GLU A 326 20.16 -0.91 22.68
C GLU A 326 19.93 0.23 23.68
N VAL A 327 19.61 -0.11 24.91
CA VAL A 327 19.44 0.90 25.97
C VAL A 327 20.78 1.59 26.19
N PRO A 328 20.83 2.94 26.16
CA PRO A 328 22.08 3.65 26.40
C PRO A 328 22.69 3.24 27.74
N SER A 329 24.02 3.04 27.76
CA SER A 329 24.72 2.75 29.00
C SER A 329 24.56 3.91 30.00
N THR A 330 24.32 3.59 31.25
CA THR A 330 24.28 4.60 32.31
C THR A 330 25.70 5.03 32.75
N THR A 331 26.74 4.40 32.22
CA THR A 331 28.15 4.70 32.55
C THR A 331 28.59 5.95 31.76
N PRO A 332 29.02 7.03 32.44
CA PRO A 332 29.52 8.22 31.76
C PRO A 332 30.69 7.88 30.83
N GLY A 333 30.57 8.29 29.55
CA GLY A 333 31.60 8.06 28.53
C GLY A 333 31.48 6.75 27.74
N ALA A 334 30.55 5.85 28.08
CA ALA A 334 30.41 4.57 27.38
C ALA A 334 29.67 4.69 26.01
N ASP A 335 28.93 5.77 25.77
CA ASP A 335 28.06 5.96 24.60
C ASP A 335 28.57 7.02 23.60
N ALA A 336 29.90 7.10 23.40
CA ALA A 336 30.49 8.04 22.43
C ALA A 336 30.23 7.67 20.95
N GLY A 337 29.41 6.65 20.66
CA GLY A 337 29.11 6.17 19.31
C GLY A 337 27.64 6.35 18.91
N ALA A 338 27.35 6.17 17.60
CA ALA A 338 25.99 6.13 17.12
C ALA A 338 25.18 4.98 17.79
N PRO A 339 23.88 5.20 18.11
CA PRO A 339 23.07 4.20 18.78
C PRO A 339 23.00 2.90 17.97
N ARG A 340 23.21 1.75 18.62
CA ARG A 340 23.10 0.44 18.00
C ARG A 340 21.63 0.01 17.95
N CYS A 341 21.01 0.11 16.77
CA CYS A 341 19.60 -0.24 16.54
C CYS A 341 19.51 -1.48 15.65
N ASN A 342 19.85 -2.64 16.22
CA ASN A 342 19.98 -3.89 15.48
C ASN A 342 18.72 -4.77 15.51
N THR A 343 17.77 -4.52 16.41
CA THR A 343 16.59 -5.36 16.60
C THR A 343 15.42 -4.84 15.77
N GLU A 344 15.22 -5.41 14.59
CA GLU A 344 14.10 -5.04 13.70
C GLU A 344 12.79 -5.63 14.22
N ILE A 345 11.81 -4.80 14.55
CA ILE A 345 10.54 -5.25 15.11
C ILE A 345 9.37 -5.14 14.13
N ALA A 346 9.49 -4.33 13.09
CA ALA A 346 8.51 -4.21 12.02
C ALA A 346 9.17 -3.77 10.71
N ARG A 347 8.56 -4.12 9.58
CA ARG A 347 9.01 -3.77 8.23
C ARG A 347 7.82 -3.42 7.35
N TRP A 348 8.02 -2.41 6.50
CA TRP A 348 7.10 -1.99 5.44
C TRP A 348 7.88 -1.82 4.15
N ILE A 349 7.15 -1.75 3.05
CA ILE A 349 7.68 -1.26 1.78
C ILE A 349 6.95 0.03 1.45
N THR A 350 7.70 1.11 1.17
CA THR A 350 7.12 2.40 0.83
C THR A 350 6.34 2.34 -0.47
N THR A 351 5.47 3.29 -0.67
CA THR A 351 4.69 3.43 -1.90
C THR A 351 5.50 4.11 -3.00
N TYR A 352 5.18 3.85 -4.26
CA TYR A 352 5.61 4.70 -5.36
C TYR A 352 4.73 5.94 -5.42
N TRP A 353 5.22 7.09 -4.98
CA TRP A 353 4.60 8.41 -5.16
C TRP A 353 3.22 8.59 -4.50
N ARG A 354 2.83 7.76 -3.54
CA ARG A 354 1.54 7.83 -2.86
C ARG A 354 1.67 7.78 -1.34
N GLU A 355 0.61 8.14 -0.66
CA GLU A 355 0.46 8.01 0.79
C GLU A 355 0.08 6.59 1.19
N GLY A 356 0.39 6.20 2.43
CA GLY A 356 -0.05 4.93 3.00
C GLY A 356 -0.12 4.95 4.51
N ARG A 357 -1.05 4.15 5.08
CA ARG A 357 -1.15 3.94 6.52
C ARG A 357 -1.43 2.48 6.83
N TRP A 358 -0.64 1.92 7.73
CA TRP A 358 -0.70 0.51 8.12
C TRP A 358 -0.72 0.38 9.63
N VAL A 359 -1.49 -0.57 10.15
CA VAL A 359 -1.50 -0.96 11.55
C VAL A 359 -1.08 -2.42 11.62
N THR A 360 0.18 -2.62 11.99
CA THR A 360 0.88 -3.91 11.91
C THR A 360 0.93 -4.56 13.29
N ASP A 361 0.38 -5.77 13.44
CA ASP A 361 0.48 -6.55 14.68
C ASP A 361 1.89 -7.12 14.83
N ILE A 362 2.58 -6.67 15.86
CA ILE A 362 3.90 -7.15 16.27
C ILE A 362 3.88 -7.68 17.71
N SER A 363 2.76 -8.19 18.17
CA SER A 363 2.59 -8.70 19.54
C SER A 363 3.65 -9.70 19.98
N PRO A 364 4.20 -10.56 19.11
CA PRO A 364 5.33 -11.42 19.47
C PRO A 364 6.58 -10.67 19.97
N MET A 365 6.69 -9.37 19.67
CA MET A 365 7.81 -8.51 20.09
C MET A 365 7.59 -7.83 21.46
N LEU A 366 6.42 -7.98 22.10
CA LEU A 366 6.14 -7.45 23.45
C LEU A 366 7.24 -7.74 24.48
N PRO A 367 7.83 -8.96 24.54
CA PRO A 367 8.88 -9.25 25.51
C PRO A 367 10.09 -8.33 25.43
N LEU A 368 10.38 -7.77 24.24
CA LEU A 368 11.52 -6.86 24.03
C LEU A 368 11.28 -5.48 24.69
N LEU A 369 10.03 -5.17 25.01
CA LEU A 369 9.61 -3.90 25.60
C LEU A 369 9.05 -4.03 27.02
N ARG A 370 9.01 -5.23 27.59
CA ARG A 370 8.31 -5.56 28.85
C ARG A 370 8.74 -4.73 30.05
N GLU A 371 10.01 -4.33 30.12
CA GLU A 371 10.55 -3.55 31.24
C GLU A 371 10.04 -2.10 31.22
N GLY A 372 9.39 -1.66 30.11
CA GLY A 372 8.93 -0.29 29.97
C GLY A 372 10.06 0.75 30.03
N GLY A 373 9.74 1.95 30.55
CA GLY A 373 10.71 3.02 30.74
C GLY A 373 11.24 3.63 29.44
N ARG A 374 12.37 4.31 29.53
CA ARG A 374 12.94 5.01 28.37
C ARG A 374 13.44 4.04 27.32
N ARG A 375 12.99 4.24 26.08
CA ARG A 375 13.39 3.44 24.91
C ARG A 375 13.70 4.36 23.74
N ARG A 376 14.71 3.97 22.93
CA ARG A 376 15.06 4.62 21.68
C ARG A 376 14.76 3.67 20.53
N PHE A 377 14.22 4.23 19.47
CA PHE A 377 13.96 3.50 18.22
C PHE A 377 14.69 4.15 17.06
N ARG A 378 14.82 3.43 15.97
CA ARG A 378 15.20 3.95 14.67
C ARG A 378 14.12 3.60 13.67
N TRP A 379 13.52 4.59 13.07
CA TRP A 379 12.71 4.41 11.87
C TRP A 379 13.51 4.84 10.64
N TYR A 380 13.40 4.08 9.56
CA TYR A 380 14.10 4.30 8.31
C TYR A 380 13.07 4.48 7.19
N ALA A 381 13.26 5.47 6.30
CA ALA A 381 12.29 5.87 5.26
C ALA A 381 12.79 5.66 3.83
N SER A 382 14.05 6.03 3.55
CA SER A 382 14.62 5.99 2.20
C SER A 382 16.15 5.97 2.25
N ARG A 383 16.78 5.88 1.08
CA ARG A 383 18.25 5.84 0.99
C ARG A 383 18.82 7.20 0.55
N GLN A 384 19.95 7.59 1.13
CA GLN A 384 20.67 8.83 0.80
C GLN A 384 21.15 8.92 -0.66
N TRP A 385 21.35 7.78 -1.33
CA TRP A 385 21.82 7.77 -2.70
C TRP A 385 20.75 8.16 -3.74
N ASP A 386 19.49 8.27 -3.36
CA ASP A 386 18.45 8.78 -4.26
C ASP A 386 18.58 10.30 -4.35
N PRO A 387 18.86 10.85 -5.56
CA PRO A 387 18.96 12.29 -5.76
C PRO A 387 17.60 13.01 -5.59
N ARG A 388 16.50 12.28 -5.53
CA ARG A 388 15.16 12.80 -5.31
C ARG A 388 14.81 12.65 -3.84
N PRO A 389 14.68 13.76 -3.10
CA PRO A 389 14.33 13.69 -1.68
C PRO A 389 12.96 13.02 -1.54
N ALA A 390 12.95 11.88 -0.89
CA ALA A 390 11.73 11.20 -0.49
C ALA A 390 11.32 11.75 0.88
N ASN A 391 10.80 12.96 0.91
CA ASN A 391 10.26 13.51 2.13
C ASN A 391 8.89 12.91 2.39
N TYR A 392 8.76 12.25 3.53
CA TYR A 392 7.45 11.84 4.05
C TYR A 392 7.12 12.68 5.27
N VAL A 393 5.87 13.05 5.40
CA VAL A 393 5.29 13.47 6.68
C VAL A 393 4.89 12.19 7.40
N VAL A 394 5.52 11.92 8.54
CA VAL A 394 5.44 10.63 9.24
C VAL A 394 4.76 10.77 10.57
N SER A 395 3.72 9.99 10.77
CA SER A 395 3.14 9.71 12.09
C SER A 395 3.35 8.23 12.41
N LEU A 396 3.98 7.95 13.55
CA LEU A 396 4.35 6.61 13.98
C LEU A 396 4.04 6.44 15.47
N SER A 397 3.27 5.41 15.82
CA SER A 397 2.89 5.13 17.21
C SER A 397 2.98 3.65 17.53
N LEU A 398 3.32 3.33 18.78
CA LEU A 398 3.09 2.02 19.38
C LEU A 398 1.71 2.02 20.04
N ARG A 399 0.93 0.97 19.81
CA ARG A 399 -0.40 0.77 20.37
C ARG A 399 -0.39 -0.49 21.20
N PHE A 400 -0.57 -0.35 22.50
CA PHE A 400 -0.64 -1.45 23.45
C PHE A 400 -2.09 -1.67 23.87
N SER A 401 -2.58 -2.92 23.76
CA SER A 401 -3.94 -3.26 24.16
C SER A 401 -4.00 -4.66 24.81
N ASN A 402 -5.17 -5.00 25.33
CA ASN A 402 -5.44 -6.32 25.88
C ASN A 402 -6.69 -6.89 25.20
N ARG A 403 -6.49 -7.87 24.33
CA ARG A 403 -7.55 -8.57 23.58
C ARG A 403 -7.97 -9.90 24.22
N GLY A 404 -7.44 -10.22 25.40
CA GLY A 404 -7.73 -11.47 26.10
C GLY A 404 -7.10 -12.69 25.44
N ARG A 405 -5.90 -12.55 24.86
CA ARG A 405 -5.20 -13.67 24.21
C ARG A 405 -4.91 -14.77 25.23
N PRO A 406 -5.16 -16.05 24.88
CA PRO A 406 -5.04 -17.17 25.84
C PRO A 406 -3.58 -17.45 26.24
N MET A 407 -2.64 -17.05 25.42
CA MET A 407 -1.18 -17.17 25.69
C MET A 407 -0.50 -15.82 25.43
N ARG A 408 0.42 -15.47 26.30
CA ARG A 408 1.20 -14.23 26.19
C ARG A 408 2.66 -14.54 25.90
N PRO A 409 3.29 -13.80 24.96
CA PRO A 409 4.72 -13.92 24.73
C PRO A 409 5.45 -13.33 25.95
N PHE A 410 6.38 -14.08 26.53
CA PHE A 410 7.12 -13.63 27.71
C PHE A 410 8.63 -13.53 27.48
N ALA A 411 9.14 -14.18 26.42
CA ALA A 411 10.52 -14.05 25.97
C ALA A 411 10.57 -14.08 24.44
N ALA A 412 11.50 -13.34 23.87
CA ALA A 412 11.80 -13.36 22.44
C ALA A 412 13.33 -13.32 22.26
N GLU A 413 13.86 -14.23 21.47
CA GLU A 413 15.27 -14.36 21.18
C GLU A 413 15.51 -14.14 19.69
N ARG A 414 16.37 -13.17 19.35
CA ARG A 414 16.74 -12.92 17.97
C ARG A 414 17.72 -13.97 17.49
N LEU A 415 17.44 -14.57 16.34
CA LEU A 415 18.36 -15.48 15.67
C LEU A 415 19.47 -14.71 14.94
N SER A 416 20.68 -15.25 14.98
CA SER A 416 21.87 -14.64 14.33
C SER A 416 21.93 -14.94 12.84
N TRP A 417 20.82 -14.76 12.13
CA TRP A 417 20.72 -14.92 10.68
C TRP A 417 20.70 -13.54 10.01
N PRO A 418 21.80 -13.12 9.37
CA PRO A 418 21.88 -11.80 8.77
C PRO A 418 21.11 -11.65 7.45
N GLY A 419 20.66 -12.79 6.83
CA GLY A 419 20.18 -12.75 5.45
C GLY A 419 21.33 -12.48 4.47
N GLY A 420 21.15 -11.53 3.55
CA GLY A 420 22.19 -11.04 2.65
C GLY A 420 22.16 -11.64 1.24
N PRO A 421 23.29 -11.67 0.51
CA PRO A 421 23.34 -12.13 -0.87
C PRO A 421 22.71 -13.52 -1.04
N PHE A 422 21.77 -13.64 -1.98
CA PHE A 422 21.05 -14.88 -2.21
C PHE A 422 21.76 -15.70 -3.30
N ASP A 423 22.71 -16.51 -2.87
CA ASP A 423 23.60 -17.34 -3.69
C ASP A 423 23.87 -18.70 -3.03
N ALA A 424 24.70 -19.55 -3.63
CA ALA A 424 25.02 -20.88 -3.13
C ALA A 424 25.62 -20.89 -1.71
N ASN A 425 26.19 -19.77 -1.24
CA ASN A 425 26.76 -19.64 0.10
C ASN A 425 25.75 -19.07 1.12
N TYR A 426 24.48 -18.85 0.73
CA TYR A 426 23.48 -18.27 1.60
C TYR A 426 23.28 -19.07 2.91
N GLY A 427 23.23 -20.40 2.81
CA GLY A 427 23.10 -21.28 3.97
C GLY A 427 24.30 -21.21 4.92
N THR A 428 25.53 -21.02 4.41
CA THR A 428 26.73 -20.87 5.24
C THR A 428 26.69 -19.57 6.06
N ARG A 429 26.11 -18.49 5.49
CA ARG A 429 25.93 -17.21 6.19
C ARG A 429 24.80 -17.24 7.21
N ASN A 430 23.86 -18.18 7.06
CA ASN A 430 22.70 -18.36 7.94
C ASN A 430 22.73 -19.79 8.51
N PRO A 431 23.69 -20.12 9.41
CA PRO A 431 23.90 -21.48 9.87
C PRO A 431 22.78 -21.96 10.80
N THR A 432 22.78 -23.27 11.09
CA THR A 432 21.90 -23.85 12.12
C THR A 432 22.06 -23.11 13.44
N ALA A 433 20.95 -22.64 13.98
CA ALA A 433 20.91 -21.97 15.29
C ALA A 433 20.71 -22.97 16.41
N ARG A 434 21.36 -22.73 17.55
CA ARG A 434 21.18 -23.51 18.78
C ARG A 434 20.48 -22.65 19.81
N PHE A 435 19.53 -23.25 20.53
CA PHE A 435 18.75 -22.53 21.54
C PHE A 435 18.27 -23.48 22.64
N THR A 436 17.97 -22.91 23.80
CA THR A 436 17.35 -23.63 24.93
C THR A 436 16.01 -22.98 25.25
N VAL A 437 14.96 -23.78 25.37
CA VAL A 437 13.63 -23.31 25.70
C VAL A 437 13.58 -22.81 27.15
N PRO A 438 13.20 -21.55 27.42
CA PRO A 438 13.08 -21.01 28.77
C PRO A 438 12.08 -21.79 29.62
N MET A 439 12.35 -21.88 30.92
CA MET A 439 11.42 -22.55 31.86
C MET A 439 10.04 -21.86 31.88
N GLY A 440 8.99 -22.66 31.97
CA GLY A 440 7.61 -22.19 31.99
C GLY A 440 7.01 -21.95 30.61
N THR A 441 7.73 -22.24 29.54
CA THR A 441 7.23 -22.15 28.16
C THR A 441 6.15 -23.21 27.91
N ARG A 442 5.04 -22.78 27.33
CA ARG A 442 3.95 -23.65 26.85
C ARG A 442 3.89 -23.73 25.34
N LYS A 443 4.34 -22.67 24.63
CA LYS A 443 4.37 -22.61 23.17
C LYS A 443 5.66 -21.94 22.70
N VAL A 444 6.22 -22.45 21.62
CA VAL A 444 7.38 -21.88 20.93
C VAL A 444 7.00 -21.57 19.48
N GLU A 445 7.21 -20.35 19.06
CA GLU A 445 7.01 -19.93 17.68
C GLU A 445 8.30 -19.42 17.04
N LEU A 446 8.48 -19.75 15.77
CA LEU A 446 9.38 -19.03 14.89
C LEU A 446 8.61 -17.85 14.30
N TYR A 447 9.08 -16.64 14.49
CA TYR A 447 8.61 -15.41 13.88
C TYR A 447 9.67 -14.89 12.91
N THR A 448 9.30 -14.71 11.63
CA THR A 448 10.29 -14.40 10.61
C THR A 448 9.74 -13.37 9.60
N LEU A 449 10.46 -12.26 9.40
CA LEU A 449 10.24 -11.32 8.31
C LEU A 449 11.22 -11.66 7.18
N VAL A 450 10.70 -11.95 5.99
CA VAL A 450 11.49 -12.33 4.81
C VAL A 450 11.06 -11.52 3.62
N THR A 451 11.98 -10.81 2.97
CA THR A 451 11.72 -10.09 1.72
C THR A 451 12.89 -10.30 0.76
N GLY A 452 12.55 -10.68 -0.48
CA GLY A 452 13.53 -10.87 -1.55
C GLY A 452 13.67 -9.61 -2.40
N HIS A 453 14.89 -9.19 -2.70
CA HIS A 453 15.21 -7.97 -3.44
C HIS A 453 16.26 -8.24 -4.52
N GLY A 454 16.11 -7.55 -5.65
CA GLY A 454 17.00 -7.64 -6.79
C GLY A 454 16.33 -8.23 -8.03
N ALA A 455 16.33 -7.43 -9.09
CA ALA A 455 15.72 -7.71 -10.40
C ALA A 455 16.69 -7.44 -11.55
N ALA A 456 17.98 -7.18 -11.28
CA ALA A 456 19.00 -6.99 -12.31
C ALA A 456 19.22 -8.28 -13.10
N THR A 457 19.89 -8.18 -14.26
CA THR A 457 20.19 -9.33 -15.11
C THR A 457 20.78 -10.50 -14.32
N GLY A 458 20.13 -11.65 -14.40
CA GLY A 458 20.51 -12.86 -13.64
C GLY A 458 19.96 -12.93 -12.22
N GLN A 459 19.39 -11.87 -11.67
CA GLN A 459 18.77 -11.84 -10.35
C GLN A 459 17.25 -12.01 -10.44
N CYS A 460 16.65 -12.64 -9.45
CA CYS A 460 15.19 -12.82 -9.43
C CYS A 460 14.57 -12.78 -8.04
N ALA A 461 15.34 -12.55 -6.96
CA ALA A 461 14.81 -12.68 -5.60
C ALA A 461 13.57 -11.81 -5.33
N GLU A 462 13.45 -10.68 -6.03
CA GLU A 462 12.27 -9.82 -5.97
C GLU A 462 11.04 -10.47 -6.64
N PHE A 463 11.22 -11.13 -7.79
CA PHE A 463 10.14 -11.62 -8.64
C PHE A 463 10.10 -13.14 -8.80
N CYS A 464 10.87 -13.90 -8.04
CA CYS A 464 10.80 -15.36 -8.09
C CYS A 464 10.25 -15.97 -6.80
N ASN A 465 9.62 -17.13 -6.94
CA ASN A 465 9.15 -17.93 -5.82
C ASN A 465 10.34 -18.60 -5.12
N HIS A 466 11.10 -17.81 -4.34
CA HIS A 466 12.07 -18.38 -3.42
C HIS A 466 11.38 -18.98 -2.20
N GLN A 467 12.00 -20.00 -1.62
CA GLN A 467 11.40 -20.79 -0.55
C GLN A 467 12.36 -20.86 0.62
N HIS A 468 11.81 -20.80 1.82
CA HIS A 468 12.54 -20.84 3.08
C HIS A 468 12.00 -21.99 3.90
N HIS A 469 12.88 -22.89 4.32
CA HIS A 469 12.55 -24.13 5.02
C HIS A 469 13.21 -24.15 6.38
N PHE A 470 12.43 -24.41 7.41
CA PHE A 470 12.85 -24.41 8.81
C PHE A 470 12.54 -25.78 9.43
N SER A 471 13.50 -26.38 10.11
CA SER A 471 13.35 -27.68 10.77
C SER A 471 14.01 -27.66 12.15
N VAL A 472 13.28 -28.10 13.17
CA VAL A 472 13.79 -28.23 14.54
C VAL A 472 14.16 -29.67 14.80
N ASN A 473 15.38 -29.95 15.31
CA ASN A 473 15.86 -31.27 15.69
C ASN A 473 15.66 -32.37 14.61
N GLY A 474 15.66 -31.97 13.33
CA GLY A 474 15.41 -32.87 12.21
C GLY A 474 13.96 -33.27 11.99
N ALA A 475 12.98 -32.60 12.66
CA ALA A 475 11.56 -32.79 12.42
C ALA A 475 11.14 -32.28 11.03
N ALA A 476 9.85 -32.48 10.69
CA ALA A 476 9.29 -32.03 9.42
C ALA A 476 9.45 -30.52 9.21
N GLU A 477 9.81 -30.13 7.99
CA GLU A 477 10.03 -28.73 7.65
C GLU A 477 8.75 -27.91 7.67
N ARG A 478 8.85 -26.67 8.18
CA ARG A 478 7.90 -25.58 7.97
C ARG A 478 8.42 -24.74 6.82
N SER A 479 7.61 -24.49 5.80
CA SER A 479 8.06 -23.82 4.57
C SER A 479 7.27 -22.55 4.29
N LEU A 480 8.00 -21.46 4.10
CA LEU A 480 7.48 -20.21 3.54
C LEU A 480 7.73 -20.20 2.03
N ARG A 481 6.75 -19.80 1.24
CA ARG A 481 6.79 -19.73 -0.22
C ARG A 481 6.07 -18.48 -0.71
N PHE A 482 6.45 -18.01 -1.90
CA PHE A 482 5.88 -16.80 -2.52
C PHE A 482 5.43 -17.09 -3.96
N PRO A 483 4.40 -17.94 -4.16
CA PRO A 483 3.93 -18.26 -5.50
C PRO A 483 3.39 -17.05 -6.27
N GLU A 484 2.85 -16.06 -5.57
CA GLU A 484 2.38 -14.78 -6.13
C GLU A 484 3.49 -13.91 -6.71
N ALA A 485 4.76 -14.15 -6.36
CA ALA A 485 5.91 -13.41 -6.91
C ALA A 485 6.04 -13.53 -8.44
N GLN A 486 5.33 -14.45 -9.07
CA GLN A 486 5.29 -14.64 -10.52
C GLN A 486 3.97 -14.16 -11.15
N SER A 487 3.07 -13.60 -10.36
CA SER A 487 1.75 -13.16 -10.81
C SER A 487 1.74 -11.69 -11.21
N PHE A 488 1.14 -11.37 -12.36
CA PHE A 488 0.95 -9.98 -12.80
C PHE A 488 0.07 -9.15 -11.85
N ASP A 489 -0.85 -9.79 -11.14
CA ASP A 489 -1.76 -9.12 -10.21
C ASP A 489 -1.53 -9.53 -8.75
N GLY A 490 -0.38 -10.11 -8.43
CA GLY A 490 -0.11 -10.65 -7.10
C GLY A 490 -0.30 -9.62 -5.99
N CYS A 491 0.22 -8.41 -6.14
CA CYS A 491 0.02 -7.32 -5.19
C CYS A 491 -1.32 -6.61 -5.37
N ARG A 492 -1.80 -6.40 -6.61
CA ARG A 492 -3.11 -5.81 -6.88
C ARG A 492 -4.25 -6.59 -6.21
N ASN A 493 -4.16 -7.91 -6.15
CA ASN A 493 -5.14 -8.77 -5.49
C ASN A 493 -5.10 -8.68 -3.95
N ARG A 494 -4.16 -7.90 -3.39
CA ARG A 494 -4.03 -7.67 -1.94
C ARG A 494 -4.45 -6.27 -1.50
N VAL A 495 -5.12 -5.50 -2.36
CA VAL A 495 -5.64 -4.17 -2.03
C VAL A 495 -6.58 -4.23 -0.81
N ASP A 496 -7.46 -5.23 -0.74
CA ASP A 496 -8.34 -5.47 0.42
C ASP A 496 -7.57 -5.87 1.70
N GLN A 497 -6.27 -6.10 1.58
CA GLN A 497 -5.38 -6.40 2.70
C GLN A 497 -4.48 -5.22 3.07
N GLY A 498 -4.63 -4.06 2.39
CA GLY A 498 -3.93 -2.83 2.69
C GLY A 498 -2.82 -2.44 1.72
N VAL A 499 -2.66 -3.13 0.58
CA VAL A 499 -1.80 -2.63 -0.50
C VAL A 499 -2.40 -1.33 -1.03
N VAL A 500 -1.63 -0.26 -0.99
CA VAL A 500 -2.05 1.02 -1.58
C VAL A 500 -2.20 0.85 -3.09
N PRO A 501 -3.36 1.12 -3.69
CA PRO A 501 -3.58 0.92 -5.11
C PRO A 501 -2.97 2.02 -5.97
N ASN A 502 -2.96 1.82 -7.28
CA ASN A 502 -2.72 2.82 -8.32
C ASN A 502 -1.47 3.68 -8.12
N GLN A 503 -0.45 3.09 -7.52
CA GLN A 503 0.88 3.66 -7.44
C GLN A 503 1.52 3.70 -8.83
N HIS A 504 2.63 4.41 -8.98
CA HIS A 504 3.49 4.30 -10.16
C HIS A 504 4.23 2.95 -10.22
N GLY A 505 5.07 2.79 -11.21
CA GLY A 505 5.92 1.61 -11.35
C GLY A 505 5.13 0.31 -11.58
N THR A 506 5.64 -0.76 -11.04
CA THR A 506 5.07 -2.12 -11.17
C THR A 506 4.39 -2.59 -9.88
N TRP A 507 3.72 -1.69 -9.17
CA TRP A 507 3.11 -1.94 -7.85
C TRP A 507 2.14 -3.15 -7.83
N TYR A 508 1.45 -3.38 -8.94
CA TYR A 508 0.46 -4.45 -9.11
C TYR A 508 1.09 -5.86 -9.14
N PHE A 509 2.36 -5.93 -9.53
CA PHE A 509 3.05 -7.20 -9.76
C PHE A 509 3.48 -7.85 -8.45
N GLY A 510 3.30 -9.18 -8.32
CA GLY A 510 3.70 -9.94 -7.14
C GLY A 510 5.20 -9.92 -6.87
N ARG A 511 5.58 -9.88 -5.60
CA ARG A 511 6.95 -9.83 -5.11
C ARG A 511 7.27 -11.00 -4.16
N GLY A 512 8.55 -11.28 -4.00
CA GLY A 512 9.06 -12.28 -3.08
C GLY A 512 8.98 -11.88 -1.61
N GLY A 513 7.76 -11.96 -1.04
CA GLY A 513 7.51 -11.71 0.38
C GLY A 513 7.03 -10.31 0.75
N TRP A 514 6.72 -9.45 -0.24
CA TRP A 514 6.29 -8.08 0.01
C TRP A 514 5.44 -7.51 -1.15
N CYS A 515 4.85 -6.37 -0.93
CA CYS A 515 4.23 -5.54 -1.97
C CYS A 515 4.59 -4.07 -1.74
N PRO A 516 4.77 -3.27 -2.80
CA PRO A 516 4.86 -1.81 -2.66
C PRO A 516 3.63 -1.28 -1.93
N GLY A 517 3.83 -0.42 -0.94
CA GLY A 517 2.74 0.15 -0.17
C GLY A 517 2.00 -0.84 0.73
N LEU A 518 2.74 -1.77 1.36
CA LEU A 518 2.19 -2.70 2.33
C LEU A 518 3.18 -2.97 3.48
N ASP A 519 2.65 -3.33 4.63
CA ASP A 519 3.42 -3.92 5.72
C ASP A 519 3.90 -5.33 5.36
N VAL A 520 5.12 -5.68 5.79
CA VAL A 520 5.67 -7.02 5.62
C VAL A 520 5.14 -7.91 6.74
N ARG A 521 4.27 -8.84 6.38
CA ARG A 521 3.68 -9.77 7.34
C ARG A 521 4.65 -10.88 7.69
N PRO A 522 4.81 -11.22 8.98
CA PRO A 522 5.69 -12.29 9.40
C PRO A 522 5.18 -13.66 8.96
N PHE A 523 6.10 -14.55 8.65
CA PHE A 523 5.83 -15.98 8.69
C PHE A 523 5.93 -16.45 10.14
N ILE A 524 4.86 -17.06 10.65
CA ILE A 524 4.80 -17.60 12.01
C ILE A 524 4.62 -19.11 11.90
N ALA A 525 5.51 -19.85 12.54
CA ALA A 525 5.45 -21.31 12.61
C ALA A 525 5.47 -21.81 14.06
N ASP A 526 4.50 -22.63 14.43
CA ASP A 526 4.49 -23.32 15.72
C ASP A 526 5.52 -24.45 15.72
N LEU A 527 6.46 -24.38 16.63
CA LEU A 527 7.55 -25.34 16.83
C LEU A 527 7.37 -26.17 18.09
N THR A 528 6.29 -25.97 18.85
CA THR A 528 6.09 -26.54 20.20
C THR A 528 6.23 -28.04 20.26
N ALA A 529 5.74 -28.76 19.24
CA ALA A 529 5.80 -30.21 19.20
C ALA A 529 7.20 -30.77 18.89
N ASP A 530 8.09 -29.96 18.33
CA ASP A 530 9.39 -30.40 17.83
C ASP A 530 10.55 -30.02 18.77
N VAL A 531 10.28 -29.14 19.75
CA VAL A 531 11.31 -28.71 20.71
C VAL A 531 11.44 -29.66 21.89
N ARG A 532 12.64 -29.80 22.39
CA ARG A 532 12.95 -30.49 23.65
C ARG A 532 12.97 -29.46 24.77
N MET A 533 12.12 -29.63 25.77
CA MET A 533 12.13 -28.76 26.94
C MET A 533 13.37 -29.01 27.81
N ASN A 534 13.96 -27.94 28.36
CA ASN A 534 15.12 -27.98 29.23
C ASN A 534 16.39 -28.67 28.62
N ALA A 535 16.48 -28.69 27.31
CA ALA A 535 17.62 -29.23 26.58
C ALA A 535 17.96 -28.30 25.39
N GLU A 536 19.19 -28.46 24.87
CA GLU A 536 19.60 -27.77 23.64
C GLU A 536 18.81 -28.31 22.46
N ASN A 537 18.34 -27.39 21.61
CA ASN A 537 17.65 -27.63 20.36
C ASN A 537 18.45 -27.04 19.20
N GLU A 538 18.28 -27.61 18.02
CA GLU A 538 18.87 -27.13 16.79
C GLU A 538 17.76 -26.72 15.82
N LEU A 539 17.81 -25.47 15.33
CA LEU A 539 16.92 -24.95 14.28
C LEU A 539 17.72 -24.81 12.99
N ALA A 540 17.49 -25.72 12.06
CA ALA A 540 18.11 -25.70 10.74
C ALA A 540 17.29 -24.79 9.80
N TYR A 541 18.01 -24.07 8.94
CA TYR A 541 17.44 -23.18 7.92
C TYR A 541 18.11 -23.44 6.57
N ARG A 542 17.30 -23.65 5.55
CA ARG A 542 17.75 -23.78 4.16
C ARG A 542 16.80 -23.08 3.19
N THR A 543 17.28 -22.79 1.98
CA THR A 543 16.50 -22.10 0.95
C THR A 543 16.59 -22.79 -0.39
N THR A 544 15.54 -22.60 -1.21
CA THR A 544 15.45 -23.08 -2.59
C THR A 544 14.81 -22.02 -3.48
N VAL A 545 14.98 -22.17 -4.79
CA VAL A 545 14.24 -21.41 -5.82
C VAL A 545 13.58 -22.42 -6.75
N GLY A 546 12.27 -22.37 -6.88
CA GLY A 546 11.51 -23.32 -7.70
C GLY A 546 11.76 -24.80 -7.30
N ASN A 547 11.88 -25.09 -5.99
CA ASN A 547 12.23 -26.40 -5.40
C ASN A 547 13.66 -26.88 -5.66
N ALA A 548 14.52 -26.12 -6.33
CA ALA A 548 15.92 -26.46 -6.56
C ALA A 548 16.85 -25.74 -5.58
N ALA A 549 17.96 -26.35 -5.23
CA ALA A 549 19.03 -25.70 -4.49
C ALA A 549 19.60 -24.51 -5.27
N LEU A 550 20.16 -23.52 -4.56
CA LEU A 550 20.80 -22.36 -5.18
C LEU A 550 22.03 -22.82 -5.99
N ALA A 551 22.05 -22.43 -7.27
CA ALA A 551 23.11 -22.87 -8.20
C ALA A 551 24.44 -22.16 -7.88
N ALA A 552 25.54 -22.93 -7.96
CA ALA A 552 26.89 -22.39 -7.80
C ALA A 552 27.19 -21.35 -8.91
N GLY A 553 27.86 -20.26 -8.53
CA GLY A 553 28.25 -19.19 -9.47
C GLY A 553 27.12 -18.28 -9.92
N ARG A 554 25.88 -18.46 -9.41
CA ARG A 554 24.73 -17.61 -9.67
C ARG A 554 24.30 -16.83 -8.42
N GLY A 555 24.12 -15.52 -8.57
CA GLY A 555 23.45 -14.67 -7.59
C GLY A 555 22.00 -14.43 -7.98
N TYR A 556 21.09 -14.54 -7.03
CA TYR A 556 19.66 -14.33 -7.25
C TYR A 556 19.15 -12.98 -6.70
N GLY A 557 20.04 -12.17 -6.11
CA GLY A 557 19.73 -10.91 -5.42
C GLY A 557 20.07 -10.97 -3.95
N ASN A 558 19.25 -10.37 -3.10
CA ASN A 558 19.40 -10.33 -1.65
C ASN A 558 18.11 -10.78 -0.95
N ILE A 559 18.26 -11.39 0.21
CA ILE A 559 17.17 -11.65 1.14
C ILE A 559 17.40 -10.79 2.39
N GLU A 560 16.45 -9.92 2.69
CA GLU A 560 16.39 -9.24 3.97
C GLU A 560 15.63 -10.11 4.96
N LEU A 561 16.30 -10.48 6.04
CA LEU A 561 15.82 -11.47 7.01
C LEU A 561 15.90 -10.92 8.43
N ALA A 562 14.80 -11.02 9.18
CA ALA A 562 14.80 -10.88 10.63
C ALA A 562 14.00 -12.04 11.22
N ALA A 563 14.61 -12.82 12.12
CA ALA A 563 14.02 -14.03 12.68
C ALA A 563 14.16 -14.06 14.20
N TYR A 564 13.12 -14.59 14.86
CA TYR A 564 13.02 -14.67 16.31
C TYR A 564 12.41 -15.99 16.73
N LEU A 565 12.90 -16.55 17.84
CA LEU A 565 12.16 -17.52 18.62
C LEU A 565 11.35 -16.78 19.68
N VAL A 566 10.05 -17.03 19.72
CA VAL A 566 9.12 -16.38 20.65
C VAL A 566 8.53 -17.45 21.57
N TYR A 567 8.59 -17.21 22.86
CA TYR A 567 8.18 -18.14 23.90
C TYR A 567 6.96 -17.61 24.63
N TYR A 568 5.93 -18.45 24.77
CA TYR A 568 4.63 -18.11 25.36
C TYR A 568 4.36 -18.94 26.63
N ARG A 569 3.61 -18.35 27.55
CA ARG A 569 3.12 -18.98 28.79
C ARG A 569 1.64 -18.76 29.01
#